data_bca5e776663d6ca0c779284d74463931
#
_entry.id   bca5e776663d6ca0c779284d74463931
#
_cell.length_a   1.000
_cell.length_b   1.000
_cell.length_c   1.000
_cell.angle_alpha   90.00
_cell.angle_beta   90.00
_cell.angle_gamma   90.00
#
_symmetry.space_group_name_H-M   'P 1'
#
loop_
_entity.id
_entity.type
_entity.pdbx_description
1 polymer ?
#
loop_
_entity_poly.entity_id
_entity_poly.type
_entity_poly.pdbx_seq_one_letter_code
_entity_poly.pdbx_strand_id
1 'polypeptide(L)'
;MAQARNSIRPARADALQNRERILTVALVELARAADVPLSAIAQKAGVGQGTLYRHFPTREALVMEVYRYEMGHVVNFAKLLLEEYPPDEALERWMHRLAEYSMTKAGLANAIREVSNVKDCQGSDGYGPVIAAAQLLLDANEQAGTIRPGITTDDFFLAIAGIWQIDFSSDWQPRLAWLINFVMQGLRAGAPLRSVPP
;
A
#
# COMPACT_ATOMS: atom_id res chain seq x y z
N MET A 1 2.49 43.72 -21.13
CA MET A 1 3.19 42.42 -20.83
C MET A 1 2.47 41.60 -19.74
N ALA A 2 1.17 41.28 -19.91
CA ALA A 2 0.38 40.60 -18.85
C ALA A 2 -0.45 39.40 -19.34
N GLN A 3 -0.19 38.84 -20.52
CA GLN A 3 -1.01 37.72 -21.08
C GLN A 3 -0.32 36.35 -21.07
N ALA A 4 0.95 36.23 -20.68
CA ALA A 4 1.67 34.96 -20.73
C ALA A 4 1.53 34.06 -19.49
N ARG A 5 0.87 34.51 -18.41
CA ARG A 5 0.78 33.76 -17.15
C ARG A 5 -0.45 32.84 -17.01
N ASN A 6 -1.41 32.90 -17.91
CA ASN A 6 -2.69 32.18 -17.73
C ASN A 6 -2.80 30.87 -18.51
N SER A 7 -1.84 30.53 -19.40
CA SER A 7 -1.87 29.29 -20.18
C SER A 7 -1.14 28.10 -19.55
N ILE A 8 -0.34 28.35 -18.50
CA ILE A 8 0.49 27.30 -17.86
C ILE A 8 -0.32 26.49 -16.81
N ARG A 9 -1.35 27.08 -16.23
CA ARG A 9 -2.18 26.43 -15.19
C ARG A 9 -3.05 25.27 -15.71
N PRO A 10 -3.81 25.39 -16.82
CA PRO A 10 -4.58 24.29 -17.37
C PRO A 10 -3.70 23.12 -17.84
N ALA A 11 -2.60 23.38 -18.54
CA ALA A 11 -1.73 22.32 -19.05
C ALA A 11 -1.07 21.47 -17.94
N ARG A 12 -0.78 22.05 -16.77
CA ARG A 12 -0.30 21.29 -15.61
C ARG A 12 -1.40 20.46 -14.95
N ALA A 13 -2.61 20.97 -14.85
CA ALA A 13 -3.76 20.26 -14.31
C ALA A 13 -4.09 19.04 -15.20
N ASP A 14 -4.12 19.24 -16.53
CA ASP A 14 -4.36 18.17 -17.50
C ASP A 14 -3.27 17.09 -17.45
N ALA A 15 -2.00 17.49 -17.26
CA ALA A 15 -0.89 16.54 -17.13
C ALA A 15 -1.00 15.70 -15.85
N LEU A 16 -1.36 16.31 -14.71
CA LEU A 16 -1.59 15.60 -13.46
C LEU A 16 -2.76 14.63 -13.59
N GLN A 17 -3.87 15.07 -14.15
CA GLN A 17 -5.06 14.25 -14.36
C GLN A 17 -4.78 13.06 -15.31
N ASN A 18 -4.00 13.29 -16.38
CA ASN A 18 -3.58 12.23 -17.29
C ASN A 18 -2.68 11.22 -16.57
N ARG A 19 -1.74 11.68 -15.73
CA ARG A 19 -0.87 10.82 -14.96
C ARG A 19 -1.67 9.93 -13.99
N GLU A 20 -2.62 10.50 -13.29
CA GLU A 20 -3.48 9.80 -12.34
C GLU A 20 -4.35 8.75 -13.04
N ARG A 21 -4.95 9.08 -14.20
CA ARG A 21 -5.70 8.11 -15.01
C ARG A 21 -4.84 6.96 -15.48
N ILE A 22 -3.60 7.24 -15.94
CA ILE A 22 -2.66 6.18 -16.35
C ILE A 22 -2.37 5.26 -15.17
N LEU A 23 -2.07 5.79 -13.99
CA LEU A 23 -1.76 4.99 -12.80
C LEU A 23 -2.95 4.12 -12.35
N THR A 24 -4.16 4.68 -12.32
CA THR A 24 -5.37 3.95 -11.95
C THR A 24 -5.65 2.79 -12.92
N VAL A 25 -5.53 3.03 -14.22
CA VAL A 25 -5.72 1.98 -15.24
C VAL A 25 -4.58 0.95 -15.17
N ALA A 26 -3.33 1.40 -15.06
CA ALA A 26 -2.18 0.51 -14.97
C ALA A 26 -2.28 -0.42 -13.76
N LEU A 27 -2.75 0.09 -12.62
CA LEU A 27 -2.99 -0.71 -11.43
C LEU A 27 -3.94 -1.87 -11.69
N VAL A 28 -5.10 -1.59 -12.29
CA VAL A 28 -6.11 -2.61 -12.61
C VAL A 28 -5.58 -3.63 -13.60
N GLU A 29 -4.90 -3.19 -14.65
CA GLU A 29 -4.41 -4.08 -15.70
C GLU A 29 -3.23 -4.93 -15.23
N LEU A 30 -2.26 -4.36 -14.50
CA LEU A 30 -1.13 -5.08 -13.92
C LEU A 30 -1.57 -6.09 -12.85
N ALA A 31 -2.65 -5.79 -12.11
CA ALA A 31 -3.22 -6.74 -11.16
C ALA A 31 -3.79 -7.99 -11.86
N ARG A 32 -4.28 -7.85 -13.11
CA ARG A 32 -4.83 -8.95 -13.91
C ARG A 32 -3.74 -9.75 -14.64
N ALA A 33 -2.78 -9.04 -15.24
CA ALA A 33 -1.70 -9.65 -16.02
C ALA A 33 -0.42 -8.82 -15.88
N ALA A 34 0.64 -9.45 -15.37
CA ALA A 34 1.92 -8.77 -15.14
C ALA A 34 2.55 -8.26 -16.44
N ASP A 35 2.28 -8.89 -17.57
CA ASP A 35 2.89 -8.65 -18.89
C ASP A 35 2.06 -7.73 -19.80
N VAL A 36 0.97 -7.11 -19.28
CA VAL A 36 0.10 -6.23 -20.09
C VAL A 36 0.91 -5.16 -20.85
N PRO A 37 0.70 -4.98 -22.19
CA PRO A 37 1.45 -3.99 -22.96
C PRO A 37 1.12 -2.55 -22.55
N LEU A 38 2.13 -1.66 -22.54
CA LEU A 38 1.94 -0.23 -22.25
C LEU A 38 0.95 0.45 -23.23
N SER A 39 0.90 -0.01 -24.49
CA SER A 39 -0.06 0.47 -25.47
C SER A 39 -1.51 0.19 -25.07
N ALA A 40 -1.78 -0.97 -24.50
CA ALA A 40 -3.12 -1.31 -23.99
C ALA A 40 -3.50 -0.46 -22.78
N ILE A 41 -2.55 -0.18 -21.89
CA ILE A 41 -2.74 0.74 -20.74
C ILE A 41 -3.05 2.15 -21.25
N ALA A 42 -2.28 2.67 -22.21
CA ALA A 42 -2.52 3.99 -22.80
C ALA A 42 -3.93 4.10 -23.42
N GLN A 43 -4.32 3.09 -24.21
CA GLN A 43 -5.63 3.04 -24.85
C GLN A 43 -6.77 3.06 -23.80
N LYS A 44 -6.68 2.22 -22.78
CA LYS A 44 -7.69 2.15 -21.70
C LYS A 44 -7.72 3.42 -20.84
N ALA A 45 -6.58 4.06 -20.62
CA ALA A 45 -6.51 5.35 -19.94
C ALA A 45 -7.01 6.53 -20.79
N GLY A 46 -7.33 6.31 -22.07
CA GLY A 46 -7.76 7.38 -22.98
C GLY A 46 -6.67 8.41 -23.26
N VAL A 47 -5.40 7.99 -23.28
CA VAL A 47 -4.26 8.86 -23.58
C VAL A 47 -3.47 8.34 -24.78
N GLY A 48 -2.83 9.25 -25.51
CA GLY A 48 -1.90 8.84 -26.57
C GLY A 48 -0.66 8.16 -26.01
N GLN A 49 -0.08 7.20 -26.76
CA GLN A 49 1.17 6.51 -26.35
C GLN A 49 2.29 7.51 -26.05
N GLY A 50 2.46 8.56 -26.86
CA GLY A 50 3.46 9.59 -26.60
C GLY A 50 3.24 10.34 -25.28
N THR A 51 1.99 10.46 -24.82
CA THR A 51 1.68 11.03 -23.51
C THR A 51 2.07 10.07 -22.39
N LEU A 52 1.78 8.78 -22.54
CA LEU A 52 2.19 7.75 -21.57
C LEU A 52 3.71 7.72 -21.43
N TYR A 53 4.46 7.65 -22.55
CA TYR A 53 5.92 7.59 -22.52
C TYR A 53 6.58 8.88 -21.99
N ARG A 54 5.94 10.03 -22.09
CA ARG A 54 6.42 11.27 -21.43
C ARG A 54 6.31 11.20 -19.92
N HIS A 55 5.28 10.55 -19.39
CA HIS A 55 5.11 10.37 -17.95
C HIS A 55 5.93 9.20 -17.40
N PHE A 56 5.98 8.11 -18.16
CA PHE A 56 6.60 6.85 -17.77
C PHE A 56 7.45 6.34 -18.95
N PRO A 57 8.74 6.72 -19.01
CA PRO A 57 9.61 6.41 -20.16
C PRO A 57 9.80 4.91 -20.38
N THR A 58 9.71 4.11 -19.34
CA THR A 58 9.87 2.65 -19.40
C THR A 58 8.74 1.94 -18.66
N ARG A 59 8.61 0.64 -18.90
CA ARG A 59 7.68 -0.23 -18.17
C ARG A 59 7.99 -0.22 -16.67
N GLU A 60 9.27 -0.34 -16.33
CA GLU A 60 9.77 -0.34 -14.97
C GLU A 60 9.37 0.93 -14.24
N ALA A 61 9.53 2.09 -14.88
CA ALA A 61 9.11 3.38 -14.33
C ALA A 61 7.61 3.42 -14.02
N LEU A 62 6.77 2.87 -14.90
CA LEU A 62 5.32 2.79 -14.65
C LEU A 62 5.00 1.85 -13.50
N VAL A 63 5.56 0.63 -13.49
CA VAL A 63 5.31 -0.38 -12.47
C VAL A 63 5.71 0.14 -11.08
N MET A 64 6.88 0.75 -10.96
CA MET A 64 7.37 1.31 -9.69
C MET A 64 6.51 2.51 -9.24
N GLU A 65 6.00 3.29 -10.17
CA GLU A 65 5.15 4.42 -9.80
C GLU A 65 3.73 3.98 -9.40
N VAL A 66 3.19 2.94 -10.04
CA VAL A 66 1.95 2.29 -9.60
C VAL A 66 2.12 1.73 -8.18
N TYR A 67 3.25 1.11 -7.90
CA TYR A 67 3.56 0.63 -6.56
C TYR A 67 3.60 1.77 -5.52
N ARG A 68 4.32 2.87 -5.81
CA ARG A 68 4.37 4.04 -4.90
C ARG A 68 3.00 4.68 -4.67
N TYR A 69 2.21 4.78 -5.73
CA TYR A 69 0.85 5.31 -5.66
C TYR A 69 -0.01 4.50 -4.69
N GLU A 70 0.05 3.18 -4.78
CA GLU A 70 -0.69 2.28 -3.91
C GLU A 70 -0.19 2.29 -2.46
N MET A 71 1.12 2.33 -2.28
CA MET A 71 1.70 2.43 -0.93
C MET A 71 1.28 3.73 -0.24
N GLY A 72 1.14 4.82 -0.99
CA GLY A 72 0.57 6.07 -0.48
C GLY A 72 -0.84 5.90 0.08
N HIS A 73 -1.68 5.10 -0.56
CA HIS A 73 -3.02 4.79 -0.05
C HIS A 73 -2.98 3.97 1.25
N VAL A 74 -2.09 2.98 1.34
CA VAL A 74 -1.91 2.17 2.56
C VAL A 74 -1.49 3.03 3.75
N VAL A 75 -0.58 3.98 3.55
CA VAL A 75 -0.12 4.92 4.60
C VAL A 75 -1.25 5.85 5.03
N ASN A 76 -1.95 6.47 4.07
CA ASN A 76 -3.04 7.38 4.38
C ASN A 76 -4.18 6.67 5.12
N PHE A 77 -4.45 5.42 4.76
CA PHE A 77 -5.47 4.60 5.42
C PHE A 77 -5.14 4.36 6.90
N ALA A 78 -3.87 4.13 7.27
CA ALA A 78 -3.46 3.98 8.66
C ALA A 78 -3.79 5.23 9.50
N LYS A 79 -3.56 6.43 8.95
CA LYS A 79 -3.90 7.70 9.62
C LYS A 79 -5.40 7.85 9.82
N LEU A 80 -6.18 7.61 8.77
CA LEU A 80 -7.65 7.70 8.83
C LEU A 80 -8.24 6.72 9.85
N LEU A 81 -7.69 5.51 9.92
CA LEU A 81 -8.12 4.52 10.91
C LEU A 81 -7.86 4.99 12.34
N LEU A 82 -6.72 5.63 12.62
CA LEU A 82 -6.43 6.18 13.95
C LEU A 82 -7.30 7.39 14.32
N GLU A 83 -7.82 8.11 13.33
CA GLU A 83 -8.79 9.20 13.57
C GLU A 83 -10.19 8.66 13.90
N GLU A 84 -10.56 7.48 13.36
CA GLU A 84 -11.91 6.93 13.43
C GLU A 84 -12.07 5.83 14.51
N TYR A 85 -11.02 5.06 14.80
CA TYR A 85 -11.08 3.87 15.66
C TYR A 85 -10.05 3.91 16.79
N PRO A 86 -10.29 3.17 17.90
CA PRO A 86 -9.26 2.89 18.91
C PRO A 86 -8.02 2.25 18.26
N PRO A 87 -6.81 2.50 18.80
CA PRO A 87 -5.55 2.07 18.16
C PRO A 87 -5.46 0.58 17.85
N ASP A 88 -5.98 -0.29 18.73
CA ASP A 88 -5.96 -1.74 18.52
C ASP A 88 -6.92 -2.18 17.39
N GLU A 89 -8.08 -1.56 17.28
CA GLU A 89 -8.99 -1.78 16.16
C GLU A 89 -8.44 -1.21 14.84
N ALA A 90 -7.80 -0.03 14.90
CA ALA A 90 -7.13 0.58 13.75
C ALA A 90 -6.02 -0.33 13.19
N LEU A 91 -5.20 -0.91 14.06
CA LEU A 91 -4.14 -1.85 13.67
C LEU A 91 -4.71 -3.12 13.04
N GLU A 92 -5.76 -3.70 13.64
CA GLU A 92 -6.42 -4.90 13.12
C GLU A 92 -7.02 -4.65 11.73
N ARG A 93 -7.74 -3.55 11.54
CA ARG A 93 -8.33 -3.15 10.25
C ARG A 93 -7.25 -2.87 9.20
N TRP A 94 -6.14 -2.26 9.60
CA TRP A 94 -5.02 -2.01 8.71
C TRP A 94 -4.37 -3.31 8.23
N MET A 95 -4.19 -4.30 9.10
CA MET A 95 -3.69 -5.63 8.71
C MET A 95 -4.62 -6.32 7.71
N HIS A 96 -5.94 -6.26 7.92
CA HIS A 96 -6.92 -6.77 6.96
C HIS A 96 -6.76 -6.11 5.59
N ARG A 97 -6.64 -4.77 5.56
CA ARG A 97 -6.46 -4.02 4.31
C ARG A 97 -5.15 -4.35 3.62
N LEU A 98 -4.06 -4.51 4.39
CA LEU A 98 -2.76 -4.91 3.85
C LEU A 98 -2.81 -6.30 3.21
N ALA A 99 -3.53 -7.24 3.82
CA ALA A 99 -3.76 -8.57 3.28
C ALA A 99 -4.59 -8.52 1.98
N GLU A 100 -5.73 -7.85 1.97
CA GLU A 100 -6.56 -7.65 0.78
C GLU A 100 -5.76 -7.03 -0.39
N TYR A 101 -4.92 -6.06 -0.06
CA TYR A 101 -4.01 -5.46 -1.02
C TYR A 101 -3.10 -6.50 -1.68
N SER A 102 -2.46 -7.34 -0.87
CA SER A 102 -1.56 -8.40 -1.36
C SER A 102 -2.27 -9.41 -2.27
N MET A 103 -3.54 -9.71 -1.97
CA MET A 103 -4.37 -10.67 -2.72
C MET A 103 -4.83 -10.14 -4.07
N THR A 104 -5.39 -8.92 -4.06
CA THR A 104 -5.99 -8.35 -5.26
C THR A 104 -4.96 -7.94 -6.31
N LYS A 105 -3.67 -7.95 -5.95
CA LYS A 105 -2.58 -7.41 -6.77
C LYS A 105 -1.42 -8.37 -6.99
N ALA A 106 -1.71 -9.67 -7.01
CA ALA A 106 -0.70 -10.70 -7.31
C ALA A 106 0.01 -10.47 -8.66
N GLY A 107 -0.71 -10.00 -9.69
CA GLY A 107 -0.13 -9.60 -10.96
C GLY A 107 0.83 -8.43 -10.84
N LEU A 108 0.48 -7.41 -10.05
CA LEU A 108 1.38 -6.27 -9.76
C LEU A 108 2.62 -6.72 -9.00
N ALA A 109 2.48 -7.62 -8.02
CA ALA A 109 3.63 -8.20 -7.30
C ALA A 109 4.56 -8.98 -8.24
N ASN A 110 4.02 -9.68 -9.24
CA ASN A 110 4.80 -10.34 -10.28
C ASN A 110 5.50 -9.30 -11.18
N ALA A 111 4.78 -8.27 -11.65
CA ALA A 111 5.35 -7.20 -12.45
C ALA A 111 6.49 -6.47 -11.70
N ILE A 112 6.33 -6.23 -10.40
CA ILE A 112 7.39 -5.65 -9.57
C ILE A 112 8.61 -6.58 -9.50
N ARG A 113 8.40 -7.88 -9.28
CA ARG A 113 9.51 -8.86 -9.26
C ARG A 113 10.27 -8.95 -10.58
N GLU A 114 9.58 -8.81 -11.71
CA GLU A 114 10.19 -8.81 -13.04
C GLU A 114 11.08 -7.58 -13.29
N VAL A 115 10.68 -6.41 -12.77
CA VAL A 115 11.41 -5.15 -13.01
C VAL A 115 12.41 -4.81 -11.91
N SER A 116 12.30 -5.42 -10.73
CA SER A 116 13.19 -5.18 -9.60
C SER A 116 14.18 -6.34 -9.45
N ASN A 117 15.47 -6.03 -9.44
CA ASN A 117 16.39 -6.94 -8.77
C ASN A 117 15.99 -7.02 -7.31
N VAL A 118 15.84 -8.22 -6.74
CA VAL A 118 15.35 -8.51 -5.38
C VAL A 118 16.03 -7.64 -4.29
N LYS A 119 17.21 -7.10 -4.54
CA LYS A 119 17.94 -6.20 -3.65
C LYS A 119 17.37 -4.77 -3.63
N ASP A 120 16.73 -4.30 -4.70
CA ASP A 120 16.20 -2.94 -4.79
C ASP A 120 14.82 -2.81 -4.13
N CYS A 121 14.08 -3.92 -4.00
CA CYS A 121 12.81 -3.96 -3.27
C CYS A 121 12.99 -4.01 -1.75
N GLN A 122 14.14 -4.48 -1.25
CA GLN A 122 14.50 -4.46 0.18
C GLN A 122 15.21 -3.16 0.58
N GLY A 123 15.61 -2.33 -0.38
CA GLY A 123 16.12 -0.99 -0.15
C GLY A 123 15.00 -0.05 0.29
N SER A 124 15.32 0.92 1.13
CA SER A 124 14.45 1.88 1.83
C SER A 124 13.38 2.60 1.00
N ASP A 125 13.44 2.56 -0.32
CA ASP A 125 12.55 3.34 -1.20
C ASP A 125 11.21 2.67 -1.53
N GLY A 126 11.09 1.35 -1.37
CA GLY A 126 9.87 0.61 -1.71
C GLY A 126 8.95 0.38 -0.50
N TYR A 127 9.45 -0.21 0.58
CA TYR A 127 8.67 -0.57 1.77
C TYR A 127 8.65 0.52 2.86
N GLY A 128 9.49 1.55 2.74
CA GLY A 128 9.59 2.64 3.72
C GLY A 128 8.23 3.22 4.14
N PRO A 129 7.33 3.55 3.21
CA PRO A 129 6.00 4.07 3.57
C PRO A 129 5.15 3.09 4.39
N VAL A 130 5.18 1.79 4.07
CA VAL A 130 4.42 0.75 4.79
C VAL A 130 5.01 0.52 6.18
N ILE A 131 6.35 0.53 6.30
CA ILE A 131 7.04 0.47 7.59
C ILE A 131 6.67 1.67 8.45
N ALA A 132 6.66 2.88 7.89
CA ALA A 132 6.27 4.09 8.62
C ALA A 132 4.80 4.05 9.07
N ALA A 133 3.89 3.49 8.28
CA ALA A 133 2.49 3.30 8.66
C ALA A 133 2.35 2.27 9.79
N ALA A 134 3.08 1.15 9.73
CA ALA A 134 3.12 0.17 10.80
C ALA A 134 3.67 0.78 12.09
N GLN A 135 4.78 1.53 12.03
CA GLN A 135 5.35 2.22 13.18
C GLN A 135 4.34 3.18 13.82
N LEU A 136 3.65 4.00 13.01
CA LEU A 136 2.61 4.91 13.50
C LEU A 136 1.52 4.17 14.28
N LEU A 137 1.05 3.03 13.78
CA LEU A 137 0.02 2.22 14.43
C LEU A 137 0.55 1.55 15.69
N LEU A 138 1.76 1.02 15.68
CA LEU A 138 2.39 0.41 16.85
C LEU A 138 2.62 1.43 17.96
N ASP A 139 3.14 2.62 17.63
CA ASP A 139 3.35 3.71 18.59
C ASP A 139 2.04 4.15 19.24
N ALA A 140 0.98 4.32 18.45
CA ALA A 140 -0.34 4.67 18.97
C ALA A 140 -0.90 3.60 19.92
N ASN A 141 -0.69 2.33 19.61
CA ASN A 141 -1.11 1.20 20.45
C ASN A 141 -0.30 1.12 21.75
N GLU A 142 1.02 1.32 21.69
CA GLU A 142 1.89 1.33 22.86
C GLU A 142 1.51 2.51 23.77
N GLN A 143 1.31 3.70 23.23
CA GLN A 143 0.87 4.88 24.01
C GLN A 143 -0.50 4.66 24.67
N ALA A 144 -1.42 3.98 23.99
CA ALA A 144 -2.73 3.63 24.53
C ALA A 144 -2.70 2.42 25.50
N GLY A 145 -1.57 1.73 25.64
CA GLY A 145 -1.43 0.52 26.45
C GLY A 145 -2.27 -0.65 25.93
N THR A 146 -2.57 -0.71 24.64
CA THR A 146 -3.38 -1.76 24.02
C THR A 146 -2.56 -2.96 23.56
N ILE A 147 -1.25 -2.74 23.35
CA ILE A 147 -0.27 -3.79 23.09
C ILE A 147 0.90 -3.69 24.08
N ARG A 148 1.71 -4.74 24.17
CA ARG A 148 2.93 -4.73 24.98
C ARG A 148 3.95 -3.75 24.38
N PRO A 149 4.78 -3.11 25.20
CA PRO A 149 5.81 -2.19 24.73
C PRO A 149 6.96 -2.91 24.04
N GLY A 150 7.69 -2.16 23.19
CA GLY A 150 8.93 -2.60 22.59
C GLY A 150 8.78 -3.52 21.37
N ILE A 151 7.62 -3.55 20.74
CA ILE A 151 7.43 -4.23 19.44
C ILE A 151 8.08 -3.41 18.34
N THR A 152 9.08 -3.98 17.68
CA THR A 152 9.68 -3.35 16.49
C THR A 152 8.84 -3.63 15.24
N THR A 153 8.98 -2.78 14.21
CA THR A 153 8.34 -3.03 12.91
C THR A 153 8.84 -4.34 12.27
N ASP A 154 10.11 -4.69 12.47
CA ASP A 154 10.67 -5.93 11.95
C ASP A 154 10.01 -7.16 12.58
N ASP A 155 9.85 -7.17 13.92
CA ASP A 155 9.14 -8.23 14.64
C ASP A 155 7.67 -8.32 14.20
N PHE A 156 7.02 -7.17 14.03
CA PHE A 156 5.65 -7.10 13.57
C PHE A 156 5.49 -7.70 12.16
N PHE A 157 6.33 -7.31 11.19
CA PHE A 157 6.25 -7.85 9.84
C PHE A 157 6.61 -9.33 9.79
N LEU A 158 7.52 -9.82 10.63
CA LEU A 158 7.77 -11.24 10.77
C LEU A 158 6.55 -11.99 11.32
N ALA A 159 5.87 -11.44 12.32
CA ALA A 159 4.67 -12.05 12.89
C ALA A 159 3.52 -12.16 11.89
N ILE A 160 3.35 -11.16 11.02
CA ILE A 160 2.29 -11.17 9.99
C ILE A 160 2.72 -11.81 8.67
N ALA A 161 3.97 -12.29 8.56
CA ALA A 161 4.48 -12.88 7.31
C ALA A 161 3.66 -14.07 6.80
N GLY A 162 2.96 -14.78 7.69
CA GLY A 162 2.01 -15.84 7.34
C GLY A 162 0.85 -15.39 6.46
N ILE A 163 0.50 -14.10 6.46
CA ILE A 163 -0.56 -13.54 5.61
C ILE A 163 -0.24 -13.81 4.12
N TRP A 164 1.03 -13.67 3.73
CA TRP A 164 1.46 -13.88 2.35
C TRP A 164 1.61 -15.35 1.93
N GLN A 165 1.41 -16.29 2.88
CA GLN A 165 1.40 -17.73 2.63
C GLN A 165 -0.01 -18.31 2.52
N ILE A 166 -1.04 -17.49 2.70
CA ILE A 166 -2.43 -17.94 2.57
C ILE A 166 -2.73 -18.21 1.10
N ASP A 167 -3.30 -19.38 0.81
CA ASP A 167 -3.79 -19.71 -0.54
C ASP A 167 -5.13 -19.03 -0.78
N PHE A 168 -5.14 -18.06 -1.69
CA PHE A 168 -6.30 -17.24 -2.03
C PHE A 168 -7.21 -17.86 -3.09
N SER A 169 -6.88 -19.03 -3.61
CA SER A 169 -7.74 -19.79 -4.51
C SER A 169 -8.89 -20.53 -3.79
N SER A 170 -8.81 -20.61 -2.46
CA SER A 170 -9.79 -21.25 -1.58
C SER A 170 -10.52 -20.20 -0.70
N ASP A 171 -11.37 -20.65 0.22
CA ASP A 171 -12.00 -19.81 1.23
C ASP A 171 -10.94 -19.32 2.24
N TRP A 172 -10.33 -18.19 1.95
CA TRP A 172 -9.18 -17.63 2.67
C TRP A 172 -9.58 -16.69 3.82
N GLN A 173 -10.77 -16.09 3.78
CA GLN A 173 -11.22 -15.09 4.73
C GLN A 173 -11.19 -15.57 6.18
N PRO A 174 -11.72 -16.77 6.52
CA PRO A 174 -11.64 -17.27 7.89
C PRO A 174 -10.20 -17.51 8.36
N ARG A 175 -9.31 -17.96 7.46
CA ARG A 175 -7.90 -18.20 7.79
C ARG A 175 -7.17 -16.88 8.04
N LEU A 176 -7.43 -15.85 7.26
CA LEU A 176 -6.90 -14.52 7.46
C LEU A 176 -7.37 -13.95 8.81
N ALA A 177 -8.69 -13.98 9.06
CA ALA A 177 -9.25 -13.48 10.31
C ALA A 177 -8.66 -14.21 11.53
N TRP A 178 -8.50 -15.54 11.45
CA TRP A 178 -7.85 -16.31 12.51
C TRP A 178 -6.41 -15.88 12.75
N LEU A 179 -5.61 -15.72 11.66
CA LEU A 179 -4.21 -15.32 11.76
C LEU A 179 -4.06 -13.91 12.35
N ILE A 180 -4.86 -12.95 11.89
CA ILE A 180 -4.84 -11.59 12.41
C ILE A 180 -5.22 -11.59 13.90
N ASN A 181 -6.27 -12.31 14.29
CA ASN A 181 -6.65 -12.43 15.68
C ASN A 181 -5.52 -13.06 16.53
N PHE A 182 -4.87 -14.11 16.02
CA PHE A 182 -3.74 -14.75 16.70
C PHE A 182 -2.58 -13.76 16.92
N VAL A 183 -2.24 -12.96 15.91
CA VAL A 183 -1.22 -11.90 16.03
C VAL A 183 -1.65 -10.84 17.04
N MET A 184 -2.89 -10.36 16.97
CA MET A 184 -3.41 -9.36 17.90
C MET A 184 -3.40 -9.85 19.36
N GLN A 185 -3.74 -11.11 19.61
CA GLN A 185 -3.63 -11.71 20.95
C GLN A 185 -2.18 -11.76 21.43
N GLY A 186 -1.24 -12.11 20.55
CA GLY A 186 0.19 -12.07 20.82
C GLY A 186 0.72 -10.67 21.16
N LEU A 187 0.25 -9.65 20.45
CA LEU A 187 0.61 -8.25 20.69
C LEU A 187 0.01 -7.73 22.02
N ARG A 188 -1.22 -8.13 22.36
CA ARG A 188 -1.91 -7.76 23.59
C ARG A 188 -1.35 -8.48 24.83
N ALA A 189 -0.72 -9.64 24.68
CA ALA A 189 -0.14 -10.40 25.78
C ALA A 189 0.98 -9.60 26.47
N GLY A 190 0.81 -9.30 27.76
CA GLY A 190 1.75 -8.47 28.53
C GLY A 190 1.59 -6.96 28.31
N ALA A 191 0.51 -6.53 27.68
CA ALA A 191 0.13 -5.12 27.65
C ALA A 191 -0.13 -4.62 29.09
N PRO A 192 0.15 -3.33 29.40
CA PRO A 192 -0.19 -2.75 30.69
C PRO A 192 -1.69 -2.89 30.97
N LEU A 193 -2.05 -3.20 32.21
CA LEU A 193 -3.45 -3.19 32.62
C LEU A 193 -4.00 -1.78 32.43
N ARG A 194 -5.06 -1.64 31.64
CA ARG A 194 -5.76 -0.34 31.52
C ARG A 194 -6.22 0.07 32.90
N SER A 195 -5.71 1.18 33.41
CA SER A 195 -6.30 1.83 34.58
C SER A 195 -7.69 2.32 34.15
N VAL A 196 -8.73 1.68 34.68
CA VAL A 196 -10.10 2.19 34.55
C VAL A 196 -10.10 3.53 35.27
N PRO A 197 -10.42 4.66 34.58
CA PRO A 197 -10.57 5.93 35.30
C PRO A 197 -11.70 5.81 36.32
N PRO A 198 -11.55 6.44 37.49
CA PRO A 198 -12.52 6.36 38.59
C PRO A 198 -13.89 6.95 38.18
#